data_d5963629153f23f4b2a3507d42637bbc
#
_entry.id   d5963629153f23f4b2a3507d42637bbc
#
_cell.length_a   1.000
_cell.length_b   1.000
_cell.length_c   1.000
_cell.angle_alpha   90.00
_cell.angle_beta   90.00
_cell.angle_gamma   90.00
#
_symmetry.space_group_name_H-M   'P 1'
#
loop_
_entity.id
_entity.type
_entity.pdbx_description
1 polymer ?
#
loop_
_entity_poly.entity_id
_entity_poly.type
_entity_poly.pdbx_seq_one_letter_code
_entity_poly.pdbx_strand_id
1 'polypeptide(L)'
;LSVPAFGADFGERHTWTVDVDLGVPSTSSELGPWTTGELGKLRFDASDGLGGHRVTADYRGHMTQTLWVGAVLDYVDDASPGVDFTEAYLDWRPLPKSANHHQVRFGAFYPPLSLENGDSGWASPFTTSFSAINTWLGEEIRPVGIEWSLRRRLGFAGSPHELRTFAAAFYGNDPAGTLLFWRGWSLHDRQTRLDDRLEIPPVPVFGPGGVIVGLENQALEPFEEIDDEPGFYTGVEWRFARRALLQLASYDNRADPWSFRDGQWGWRTEFSQLAAQIDLPGGIGLVSQWMTGEAYWLIATTPTGSTTPATRLVREEFESRFLLLTKQISPLHRLSARYDTFEMTRAASLDIDRGHAWTWAYHYQPTPKLGLALEWLAIDSRRDMHWGYFYGLPAQATERQWRLQLSYRLRNTDAT
;
A
#
# COMPACT_ATOMS: atom_id res chain seq x y z
N LEU A 1 5.97 10.17 -18.95
CA LEU A 1 5.27 9.90 -17.69
C LEU A 1 4.27 11.03 -17.47
N SER A 2 3.02 10.82 -17.83
CA SER A 2 1.95 11.72 -17.44
C SER A 2 1.47 11.25 -16.07
N VAL A 3 1.99 11.88 -15.01
CA VAL A 3 1.20 11.99 -13.78
C VAL A 3 -0.16 12.51 -14.25
N PRO A 4 -1.31 11.89 -13.89
CA PRO A 4 -2.58 12.41 -14.29
C PRO A 4 -2.63 13.89 -13.86
N ALA A 5 -2.55 14.76 -14.83
CA ALA A 5 -2.76 16.16 -14.59
C ALA A 5 -4.21 16.26 -14.12
N PHE A 6 -4.41 16.54 -12.83
CA PHE A 6 -5.67 17.09 -12.34
C PHE A 6 -5.84 18.50 -12.93
N GLY A 7 -5.80 18.56 -14.26
CA GLY A 7 -6.33 19.66 -15.04
C GLY A 7 -7.84 19.48 -15.02
N ALA A 8 -8.57 20.56 -14.79
CA ALA A 8 -10.00 20.57 -14.98
C ALA A 8 -10.31 20.27 -16.46
N ASP A 9 -10.39 19.01 -16.81
CA ASP A 9 -10.96 18.58 -18.07
C ASP A 9 -12.45 18.41 -17.83
N PHE A 10 -13.22 19.41 -18.23
CA PHE A 10 -14.67 19.42 -18.09
C PHE A 10 -15.38 18.63 -19.21
N GLY A 11 -14.63 17.78 -19.94
CA GLY A 11 -15.10 17.15 -21.17
C GLY A 11 -16.05 15.95 -20.96
N GLU A 12 -15.84 15.14 -19.94
CA GLU A 12 -16.65 13.93 -19.73
C GLU A 12 -17.29 13.90 -18.33
N ARG A 13 -18.61 13.72 -18.31
CA ARG A 13 -19.37 13.65 -17.05
C ARG A 13 -19.08 12.37 -16.26
N HIS A 14 -18.62 11.34 -16.92
CA HIS A 14 -18.37 10.02 -16.33
C HIS A 14 -17.16 9.38 -17.00
N THR A 15 -16.21 8.96 -16.21
CA THR A 15 -15.06 8.17 -16.66
C THR A 15 -15.07 6.82 -15.96
N TRP A 16 -14.80 5.77 -16.69
CA TRP A 16 -14.60 4.45 -16.12
C TRP A 16 -13.49 3.72 -16.83
N THR A 17 -12.80 2.89 -16.08
CA THR A 17 -11.77 1.97 -16.57
C THR A 17 -12.03 0.61 -15.95
N VAL A 18 -11.97 -0.44 -16.78
CA VAL A 18 -11.97 -1.82 -16.30
C VAL A 18 -10.67 -2.46 -16.79
N ASP A 19 -9.86 -2.88 -15.84
CA ASP A 19 -8.61 -3.60 -16.06
C ASP A 19 -8.82 -5.08 -15.74
N VAL A 20 -8.43 -5.96 -16.65
CA VAL A 20 -8.44 -7.42 -16.47
C VAL A 20 -6.99 -7.88 -16.59
N ASP A 21 -6.44 -8.41 -15.50
CA ASP A 21 -5.08 -8.91 -15.42
C ASP A 21 -5.08 -10.44 -15.26
N LEU A 22 -4.34 -11.12 -16.13
CA LEU A 22 -4.12 -12.56 -16.08
C LEU A 22 -2.64 -12.81 -15.83
N GLY A 23 -2.31 -13.37 -14.68
CA GLY A 23 -0.95 -13.62 -14.23
C GLY A 23 -0.53 -15.09 -14.35
N VAL A 24 0.73 -15.31 -14.65
CA VAL A 24 1.39 -16.63 -14.59
C VAL A 24 2.65 -16.44 -13.74
N PRO A 25 2.57 -16.66 -12.42
CA PRO A 25 3.74 -16.66 -11.57
C PRO A 25 4.53 -17.96 -11.70
N SER A 26 5.83 -17.86 -11.48
CA SER A 26 6.74 -18.99 -11.29
C SER A 26 7.67 -18.64 -10.16
N THR A 27 7.49 -19.27 -9.00
CA THR A 27 8.13 -18.91 -7.75
C THR A 27 9.11 -19.98 -7.32
N SER A 28 10.24 -19.54 -6.78
CA SER A 28 11.23 -20.35 -6.08
C SER A 28 11.38 -19.78 -4.68
N SER A 29 10.63 -20.33 -3.73
CA SER A 29 10.67 -20.01 -2.30
C SER A 29 10.48 -21.32 -1.50
N GLU A 30 11.22 -21.46 -0.40
CA GLU A 30 10.99 -22.54 0.57
C GLU A 30 9.88 -22.16 1.58
N LEU A 31 9.43 -20.90 1.56
CA LEU A 31 8.40 -20.36 2.43
C LEU A 31 7.08 -20.30 1.67
N GLY A 32 6.01 -20.73 2.32
CA GLY A 32 4.67 -20.58 1.78
C GLY A 32 4.22 -19.12 1.72
N PRO A 33 3.27 -18.79 0.84
CA PRO A 33 2.85 -17.42 0.59
C PRO A 33 2.10 -16.85 1.79
N TRP A 34 2.26 -15.56 2.00
CA TRP A 34 1.58 -14.85 3.09
C TRP A 34 0.05 -14.88 2.95
N THR A 35 -0.49 -15.00 1.75
CA THR A 35 -1.95 -15.07 1.50
C THR A 35 -2.63 -16.26 2.14
N THR A 36 -1.87 -17.29 2.49
CA THR A 36 -2.34 -18.47 3.23
C THR A 36 -1.92 -18.46 4.71
N GLY A 37 -1.55 -17.29 5.23
CA GLY A 37 -1.13 -17.14 6.62
C GLY A 37 0.27 -17.66 6.91
N GLU A 38 1.13 -17.83 5.90
CA GLU A 38 2.52 -18.24 6.09
C GLU A 38 3.49 -17.03 6.13
N LEU A 39 4.78 -17.27 6.11
CA LEU A 39 5.81 -16.27 6.39
C LEU A 39 6.64 -15.86 5.17
N GLY A 40 6.28 -16.32 3.97
CA GLY A 40 6.88 -15.88 2.72
C GLY A 40 6.59 -14.40 2.45
N LYS A 41 7.50 -13.73 1.75
CA LYS A 41 7.37 -12.33 1.36
C LYS A 41 6.74 -12.16 -0.03
N LEU A 42 6.55 -13.27 -0.74
CA LEU A 42 5.87 -13.33 -2.03
C LEU A 42 4.39 -13.68 -1.84
N ARG A 43 3.57 -13.32 -2.83
CA ARG A 43 2.14 -13.61 -2.86
C ARG A 43 1.84 -15.04 -3.34
N PHE A 44 2.70 -15.61 -4.20
CA PHE A 44 2.47 -16.88 -4.87
C PHE A 44 3.50 -17.91 -4.45
N ASP A 45 3.10 -19.16 -4.42
CA ASP A 45 3.99 -20.28 -4.20
C ASP A 45 4.39 -20.99 -5.51
N ALA A 46 5.18 -22.07 -5.39
CA ALA A 46 5.64 -22.84 -6.54
C ALA A 46 4.55 -23.66 -7.23
N SER A 47 3.39 -23.84 -6.61
CA SER A 47 2.23 -24.59 -7.15
C SER A 47 1.25 -23.70 -7.91
N ASP A 48 1.34 -22.37 -7.76
CA ASP A 48 0.47 -21.41 -8.41
C ASP A 48 0.80 -21.29 -9.91
N GLY A 49 0.19 -22.11 -10.72
CA GLY A 49 0.41 -22.12 -12.18
C GLY A 49 -0.24 -20.93 -12.87
N LEU A 50 -1.56 -20.96 -13.06
CA LEU A 50 -2.37 -19.80 -13.47
C LEU A 50 -2.93 -19.17 -12.21
N GLY A 51 -2.33 -18.10 -11.73
CA GLY A 51 -2.71 -17.47 -10.47
C GLY A 51 -2.60 -15.95 -10.49
N GLY A 52 -3.27 -15.30 -9.53
CA GLY A 52 -3.23 -13.85 -9.41
C GLY A 52 -4.01 -13.13 -10.49
N HIS A 53 -5.15 -13.70 -10.90
CA HIS A 53 -6.09 -12.99 -11.75
C HIS A 53 -6.73 -11.86 -10.96
N ARG A 54 -6.84 -10.70 -11.61
CA ARG A 54 -7.45 -9.52 -11.02
C ARG A 54 -8.36 -8.84 -12.02
N VAL A 55 -9.50 -8.34 -11.54
CA VAL A 55 -10.36 -7.45 -12.31
C VAL A 55 -10.62 -6.22 -11.47
N THR A 56 -10.20 -5.06 -11.96
CA THR A 56 -10.40 -3.77 -11.28
C THR A 56 -11.31 -2.89 -12.11
N ALA A 57 -12.36 -2.33 -11.49
CA ALA A 57 -13.24 -1.36 -12.10
C ALA A 57 -13.14 -0.02 -11.35
N ASP A 58 -12.52 0.99 -11.98
CA ASP A 58 -12.39 2.36 -11.46
C ASP A 58 -13.43 3.25 -12.15
N TYR A 59 -14.29 3.86 -11.35
CA TYR A 59 -15.33 4.79 -11.81
C TYR A 59 -15.17 6.15 -11.15
N ARG A 60 -15.29 7.22 -11.95
CA ARG A 60 -15.37 8.61 -11.49
C ARG A 60 -16.43 9.35 -12.27
N GLY A 61 -17.36 9.97 -11.57
CA GLY A 61 -18.48 10.68 -12.20
C GLY A 61 -18.82 12.00 -11.53
N HIS A 62 -19.29 12.95 -12.33
CA HIS A 62 -19.84 14.21 -11.84
C HIS A 62 -21.27 14.01 -11.37
N MET A 63 -21.54 14.27 -10.10
CA MET A 63 -22.90 14.46 -9.59
C MET A 63 -23.41 15.88 -9.88
N THR A 64 -22.53 16.87 -9.71
CA THR A 64 -22.76 18.28 -10.02
C THR A 64 -21.51 18.88 -10.65
N GLN A 65 -21.51 20.20 -10.96
CA GLN A 65 -20.32 20.90 -11.45
C GLN A 65 -19.13 20.89 -10.48
N THR A 66 -19.38 20.65 -9.19
CA THR A 66 -18.36 20.73 -8.14
C THR A 66 -18.26 19.46 -7.31
N LEU A 67 -19.20 18.53 -7.42
CA LEU A 67 -19.25 17.31 -6.66
C LEU A 67 -19.07 16.09 -7.56
N TRP A 68 -18.10 15.24 -7.23
CA TRP A 68 -17.78 14.00 -7.90
C TRP A 68 -18.01 12.82 -6.98
N VAL A 69 -18.22 11.66 -7.55
CA VAL A 69 -18.17 10.37 -6.87
C VAL A 69 -17.04 9.56 -7.49
N GLY A 70 -16.27 8.87 -6.66
CA GLY A 70 -15.27 7.89 -7.05
C GLY A 70 -15.53 6.55 -6.39
N ALA A 71 -15.33 5.46 -7.12
CA ALA A 71 -15.45 4.11 -6.61
C ALA A 71 -14.47 3.19 -7.36
N VAL A 72 -13.79 2.33 -6.63
CA VAL A 72 -12.95 1.26 -7.19
C VAL A 72 -13.41 -0.06 -6.63
N LEU A 73 -13.86 -0.95 -7.52
CA LEU A 73 -14.19 -2.35 -7.23
C LEU A 73 -13.03 -3.23 -7.67
N ASP A 74 -12.69 -4.21 -6.86
CA ASP A 74 -11.63 -5.15 -7.15
C ASP A 74 -12.08 -6.59 -6.94
N TYR A 75 -11.78 -7.46 -7.90
CA TYR A 75 -11.87 -8.90 -7.79
C TYR A 75 -10.47 -9.48 -7.85
N VAL A 76 -10.14 -10.31 -6.89
CA VAL A 76 -8.85 -11.00 -6.82
C VAL A 76 -9.11 -12.50 -6.65
N ASP A 77 -8.40 -13.30 -7.45
CA ASP A 77 -8.37 -14.75 -7.34
C ASP A 77 -7.19 -15.14 -6.43
N ASP A 78 -7.47 -15.21 -5.13
CA ASP A 78 -6.52 -15.67 -4.11
C ASP A 78 -7.26 -16.45 -2.99
N ALA A 79 -6.63 -16.63 -1.83
CA ALA A 79 -7.19 -17.37 -0.69
C ALA A 79 -8.56 -16.85 -0.22
N SER A 80 -8.90 -15.59 -0.50
CA SER A 80 -10.19 -14.99 -0.21
C SER A 80 -10.82 -14.40 -1.48
N PRO A 81 -11.28 -15.24 -2.43
CA PRO A 81 -11.84 -14.76 -3.68
C PRO A 81 -13.15 -14.00 -3.44
N GLY A 82 -13.33 -12.90 -4.14
CA GLY A 82 -14.55 -12.08 -4.01
C GLY A 82 -14.43 -10.75 -4.73
N VAL A 83 -15.53 -10.01 -4.79
CA VAL A 83 -15.62 -8.65 -5.33
C VAL A 83 -16.04 -7.72 -4.22
N ASP A 84 -15.24 -6.70 -3.97
CA ASP A 84 -15.59 -5.63 -3.05
C ASP A 84 -14.86 -4.33 -3.39
N PHE A 85 -15.22 -3.24 -2.70
CA PHE A 85 -14.60 -1.95 -2.89
C PHE A 85 -13.21 -1.90 -2.27
N THR A 86 -12.27 -1.31 -3.02
CA THR A 86 -11.00 -0.81 -2.46
C THR A 86 -11.10 0.68 -2.15
N GLU A 87 -11.92 1.45 -2.87
CA GLU A 87 -12.19 2.86 -2.62
C GLU A 87 -13.67 3.19 -2.90
N ALA A 88 -14.26 4.05 -2.05
CA ALA A 88 -15.59 4.62 -2.26
C ALA A 88 -15.67 6.01 -1.60
N TYR A 89 -15.77 7.08 -2.38
CA TYR A 89 -15.69 8.43 -1.85
C TYR A 89 -16.46 9.47 -2.66
N LEU A 90 -16.78 10.57 -1.99
CA LEU A 90 -17.22 11.82 -2.59
C LEU A 90 -16.05 12.81 -2.66
N ASP A 91 -15.98 13.61 -3.70
CA ASP A 91 -14.90 14.56 -3.93
C ASP A 91 -15.50 15.92 -4.35
N TRP A 92 -15.45 16.88 -3.44
CA TRP A 92 -15.94 18.23 -3.68
C TRP A 92 -14.80 19.15 -4.11
N ARG A 93 -14.94 19.73 -5.29
CA ARG A 93 -13.99 20.65 -5.93
C ARG A 93 -14.68 21.98 -6.26
N PRO A 94 -14.71 22.94 -5.34
CA PRO A 94 -15.33 24.24 -5.60
C PRO A 94 -14.64 24.94 -6.75
N LEU A 95 -15.42 25.68 -7.54
CA LEU A 95 -14.87 26.48 -8.63
C LEU A 95 -13.88 27.51 -8.06
N PRO A 96 -12.64 27.57 -8.56
CA PRO A 96 -11.62 28.45 -8.01
C PRO A 96 -11.97 29.91 -8.27
N LYS A 97 -11.99 30.74 -7.21
CA LYS A 97 -12.14 32.18 -7.27
C LYS A 97 -10.81 32.94 -7.20
N SER A 98 -9.70 32.20 -7.09
CA SER A 98 -8.33 32.71 -6.95
C SER A 98 -7.31 31.67 -7.46
N ALA A 99 -6.03 31.92 -7.25
CA ALA A 99 -4.97 30.94 -7.53
C ALA A 99 -5.01 29.69 -6.60
N ASN A 100 -5.90 29.68 -5.62
CA ASN A 100 -6.08 28.58 -4.68
C ASN A 100 -7.15 27.61 -5.20
N HIS A 101 -6.79 26.34 -5.29
CA HIS A 101 -7.69 25.25 -5.66
C HIS A 101 -7.90 24.36 -4.43
N HIS A 102 -9.09 24.43 -3.87
CA HIS A 102 -9.50 23.60 -2.74
C HIS A 102 -10.13 22.31 -3.24
N GLN A 103 -9.95 21.25 -2.50
CA GLN A 103 -10.58 19.95 -2.69
C GLN A 103 -10.90 19.37 -1.32
N VAL A 104 -12.08 18.77 -1.17
CA VAL A 104 -12.47 18.01 0.02
C VAL A 104 -12.94 16.64 -0.45
N ARG A 105 -12.33 15.59 0.08
CA ARG A 105 -12.71 14.21 -0.18
C ARG A 105 -13.27 13.58 1.09
N PHE A 106 -14.34 12.81 0.96
CA PHE A 106 -15.00 12.13 2.08
C PHE A 106 -15.33 10.68 1.69
N GLY A 107 -14.96 9.71 2.51
CA GLY A 107 -15.19 8.29 2.31
C GLY A 107 -13.96 7.44 2.56
N ALA A 108 -13.93 6.23 1.99
CA ALA A 108 -12.79 5.32 2.00
C ALA A 108 -11.92 5.55 0.76
N PHE A 109 -10.65 5.87 0.94
CA PHE A 109 -9.71 6.10 -0.15
C PHE A 109 -8.27 5.95 0.32
N TYR A 110 -7.36 5.66 -0.62
CA TYR A 110 -5.93 5.67 -0.30
C TYR A 110 -5.45 7.08 0.05
N PRO A 111 -4.80 7.27 1.20
CA PRO A 111 -4.07 8.50 1.47
C PRO A 111 -3.08 8.79 0.33
N PRO A 112 -2.83 10.05 -0.02
CA PRO A 112 -1.94 10.41 -1.12
C PRO A 112 -0.45 10.22 -0.73
N LEU A 113 -0.08 9.03 -0.28
CA LEU A 113 1.23 8.69 0.24
C LEU A 113 2.10 7.92 -0.76
N SER A 114 1.51 7.33 -1.82
CA SER A 114 2.28 6.63 -2.85
C SER A 114 2.58 7.52 -4.05
N LEU A 115 3.85 7.49 -4.51
CA LEU A 115 4.25 8.00 -5.83
C LEU A 115 4.44 6.86 -6.86
N GLU A 116 4.50 5.63 -6.41
CA GLU A 116 4.61 4.45 -7.26
C GLU A 116 3.25 4.06 -7.85
N ASN A 117 2.19 4.11 -7.04
CA ASN A 117 0.86 3.63 -7.39
C ASN A 117 -0.02 4.79 -7.89
N GLY A 118 0.14 5.15 -9.14
CA GLY A 118 -0.55 6.29 -9.75
C GLY A 118 -1.48 5.94 -10.92
N ASP A 119 -1.67 4.65 -11.25
CA ASP A 119 -2.59 4.22 -12.32
C ASP A 119 -3.99 3.89 -11.76
N SER A 120 -4.90 3.51 -12.66
CA SER A 120 -6.26 3.06 -12.33
C SER A 120 -6.25 1.98 -11.25
N GLY A 121 -7.17 2.06 -10.30
CA GLY A 121 -7.25 1.10 -9.19
C GLY A 121 -6.02 1.06 -8.31
N TRP A 122 -5.33 2.19 -8.15
CA TRP A 122 -4.10 2.32 -7.35
C TRP A 122 -3.00 1.33 -7.75
N ALA A 123 -2.89 1.00 -9.04
CA ALA A 123 -1.86 0.12 -9.57
C ALA A 123 -0.56 0.88 -9.87
N SER A 124 0.56 0.14 -9.94
CA SER A 124 1.84 0.69 -10.38
C SER A 124 1.93 0.62 -11.92
N PRO A 125 2.23 1.73 -12.60
CA PRO A 125 2.48 1.69 -14.05
C PRO A 125 3.89 1.20 -14.40
N PHE A 126 4.73 0.84 -13.41
CA PHE A 126 6.16 0.58 -13.60
C PHE A 126 6.53 -0.89 -13.43
N THR A 127 5.88 -1.56 -12.48
CA THR A 127 6.16 -2.92 -12.04
C THR A 127 4.83 -3.62 -11.75
N THR A 128 4.78 -4.96 -11.84
CA THR A 128 3.59 -5.71 -11.45
C THR A 128 3.48 -5.87 -9.94
N SER A 129 4.61 -5.96 -9.23
CA SER A 129 4.67 -5.94 -7.76
C SER A 129 4.94 -4.52 -7.25
N PHE A 130 4.38 -4.19 -6.09
CA PHE A 130 4.64 -2.92 -5.40
C PHE A 130 5.93 -3.01 -4.58
N SER A 131 6.52 -1.85 -4.23
CA SER A 131 7.59 -1.74 -3.24
C SER A 131 7.10 -2.23 -1.87
N ALA A 132 8.03 -2.55 -0.96
CA ALA A 132 7.67 -2.96 0.39
C ALA A 132 6.78 -1.91 1.09
N ILE A 133 7.07 -0.61 0.94
CA ILE A 133 6.23 0.48 1.46
C ILE A 133 4.81 0.41 0.90
N ASN A 134 4.69 0.35 -0.43
CA ASN A 134 3.38 0.44 -1.08
C ASN A 134 2.60 -0.87 -0.98
N THR A 135 3.26 -2.00 -0.80
CA THR A 135 2.62 -3.26 -0.43
C THR A 135 1.92 -3.12 0.93
N TRP A 136 2.63 -2.65 1.96
CA TRP A 136 2.05 -2.45 3.28
C TRP A 136 0.93 -1.39 3.28
N LEU A 137 1.13 -0.25 2.61
CA LEU A 137 0.07 0.75 2.43
C LEU A 137 -1.18 0.16 1.74
N GLY A 138 -0.97 -0.70 0.76
CA GLY A 138 -2.04 -1.40 0.04
C GLY A 138 -2.82 -2.39 0.89
N GLU A 139 -2.16 -2.97 1.90
CA GLU A 139 -2.73 -3.98 2.78
C GLU A 139 -3.44 -3.39 4.00
N GLU A 140 -2.77 -2.50 4.72
CA GLU A 140 -3.24 -2.08 6.05
C GLU A 140 -3.69 -0.61 6.13
N ILE A 141 -3.41 0.25 5.14
CA ILE A 141 -3.70 1.67 5.25
C ILE A 141 -4.82 2.11 4.31
N ARG A 142 -6.05 2.14 4.81
CA ARG A 142 -7.24 2.62 4.10
C ARG A 142 -8.26 3.23 5.05
N PRO A 143 -8.01 4.45 5.56
CA PRO A 143 -8.94 5.09 6.48
C PRO A 143 -10.25 5.50 5.81
N VAL A 144 -11.31 5.60 6.61
CA VAL A 144 -12.56 6.24 6.24
C VAL A 144 -12.60 7.64 6.86
N GLY A 145 -12.57 8.68 6.05
CA GLY A 145 -12.40 9.99 6.63
C GLY A 145 -12.71 11.16 5.70
N ILE A 146 -12.27 12.32 6.13
CA ILE A 146 -12.35 13.57 5.39
C ILE A 146 -10.94 14.14 5.16
N GLU A 147 -10.56 14.31 3.92
CA GLU A 147 -9.32 14.98 3.50
C GLU A 147 -9.66 16.36 2.92
N TRP A 148 -8.99 17.39 3.39
CA TRP A 148 -8.92 18.68 2.73
C TRP A 148 -7.56 18.85 2.07
N SER A 149 -7.52 19.35 0.84
CA SER A 149 -6.29 19.75 0.19
C SER A 149 -6.39 21.11 -0.46
N LEU A 150 -5.26 21.81 -0.47
CA LEU A 150 -5.08 23.11 -1.11
C LEU A 150 -3.92 23.02 -2.08
N ARG A 151 -4.20 23.30 -3.35
CA ARG A 151 -3.19 23.45 -4.38
C ARG A 151 -3.06 24.90 -4.79
N ARG A 152 -1.83 25.39 -4.86
CA ARG A 152 -1.52 26.78 -5.25
C ARG A 152 -0.27 26.85 -6.12
N ARG A 153 -0.37 27.57 -7.23
CA ARG A 153 0.81 27.93 -8.01
C ARG A 153 1.52 29.09 -7.32
N LEU A 154 2.85 28.93 -7.12
CA LEU A 154 3.67 29.91 -6.40
C LEU A 154 4.26 30.95 -7.36
N GLY A 155 4.37 32.20 -6.89
CA GLY A 155 4.96 33.30 -7.67
C GLY A 155 4.00 33.90 -8.70
N PHE A 156 4.53 34.22 -9.87
CA PHE A 156 3.79 34.93 -10.95
C PHE A 156 2.98 33.96 -11.83
N ALA A 157 2.09 34.48 -12.64
CA ALA A 157 1.34 33.70 -13.64
C ALA A 157 2.33 32.98 -14.60
N GLY A 158 2.17 31.66 -14.74
CA GLY A 158 3.08 30.85 -15.54
C GLY A 158 4.28 30.28 -14.79
N SER A 159 4.43 30.56 -13.48
CA SER A 159 5.45 29.93 -12.63
C SER A 159 5.39 28.41 -12.74
N PRO A 160 6.56 27.72 -12.85
CA PRO A 160 6.60 26.27 -12.89
C PRO A 160 6.41 25.61 -11.50
N HIS A 161 6.39 26.41 -10.43
CA HIS A 161 6.29 25.92 -9.06
C HIS A 161 4.85 25.82 -8.60
N GLU A 162 4.46 24.66 -8.11
CA GLU A 162 3.16 24.41 -7.49
C GLU A 162 3.36 23.78 -6.12
N LEU A 163 2.59 24.22 -5.14
CA LEU A 163 2.53 23.64 -3.79
C LEU A 163 1.14 23.04 -3.59
N ARG A 164 1.08 21.81 -3.09
CA ARG A 164 -0.12 21.19 -2.55
C ARG A 164 0.12 20.89 -1.08
N THR A 165 -0.81 21.28 -0.22
CA THR A 165 -0.90 20.82 1.17
C THR A 165 -2.14 20.00 1.33
N PHE A 166 -2.10 18.96 2.17
CA PHE A 166 -3.25 18.14 2.49
C PHE A 166 -3.25 17.75 3.97
N ALA A 167 -4.44 17.59 4.52
CA ALA A 167 -4.64 17.10 5.88
C ALA A 167 -5.97 16.35 5.94
N ALA A 168 -6.01 15.30 6.75
CA ALA A 168 -7.21 14.49 6.94
C ALA A 168 -7.42 14.15 8.41
N ALA A 169 -8.69 13.98 8.77
CA ALA A 169 -9.12 13.30 9.96
C ALA A 169 -9.92 12.07 9.52
N PHE A 170 -9.71 10.94 10.19
CA PHE A 170 -10.32 9.67 9.79
C PHE A 170 -10.62 8.79 11.00
N TYR A 171 -11.46 7.79 10.77
CA TYR A 171 -11.74 6.68 11.66
C TYR A 171 -11.37 5.37 10.97
N GLY A 172 -11.28 4.30 11.73
CA GLY A 172 -10.78 3.02 11.28
C GLY A 172 -9.25 2.99 11.16
N ASN A 173 -8.73 1.83 10.79
CA ASN A 173 -7.30 1.55 10.79
C ASN A 173 -6.65 1.40 12.18
N ASP A 174 -7.41 1.13 13.22
CA ASP A 174 -6.85 0.91 14.54
C ASP A 174 -5.97 -0.35 14.60
N PRO A 175 -6.27 -1.45 13.86
CA PRO A 175 -5.38 -2.61 13.81
C PRO A 175 -4.15 -2.45 12.92
N ALA A 176 -3.96 -1.32 12.22
CA ALA A 176 -2.83 -1.12 11.31
C ALA A 176 -1.48 -1.32 12.02
N GLY A 177 -0.55 -2.05 11.39
CA GLY A 177 0.71 -2.49 11.99
C GLY A 177 0.70 -3.96 12.43
N THR A 178 -0.47 -4.57 12.60
CA THR A 178 -0.60 -5.97 13.00
C THR A 178 0.11 -6.93 12.04
N LEU A 179 -0.16 -6.83 10.74
CA LEU A 179 0.50 -7.70 9.75
C LEU A 179 2.00 -7.46 9.70
N LEU A 180 2.39 -6.19 9.72
CA LEU A 180 3.80 -5.82 9.70
C LEU A 180 4.52 -6.45 10.90
N PHE A 181 3.93 -6.39 12.10
CA PHE A 181 4.50 -7.00 13.30
C PHE A 181 4.59 -8.53 13.19
N TRP A 182 3.51 -9.21 12.79
CA TRP A 182 3.47 -10.68 12.84
C TRP A 182 4.14 -11.33 11.64
N ARG A 183 4.02 -10.77 10.47
CA ARG A 183 4.54 -11.31 9.21
C ARG A 183 5.85 -10.67 8.75
N GLY A 184 6.03 -9.37 9.01
CA GLY A 184 7.11 -8.54 8.45
C GLY A 184 6.76 -7.96 7.08
N TRP A 185 7.71 -7.27 6.49
CA TRP A 185 7.59 -6.70 5.16
C TRP A 185 7.39 -7.78 4.08
N SER A 186 6.61 -7.44 3.05
CA SER A 186 6.38 -8.27 1.85
C SER A 186 6.37 -7.41 0.58
N LEU A 187 6.47 -8.04 -0.59
CA LEU A 187 6.47 -7.38 -1.88
C LEU A 187 5.53 -8.11 -2.84
N HIS A 188 4.40 -7.47 -3.17
CA HIS A 188 3.38 -8.01 -4.07
C HIS A 188 2.43 -6.90 -4.54
N ASP A 189 1.38 -7.26 -5.27
CA ASP A 189 0.41 -6.36 -5.90
C ASP A 189 -1.00 -6.43 -5.30
N ARG A 190 -1.20 -7.23 -4.23
CA ARG A 190 -2.51 -7.34 -3.59
C ARG A 190 -2.87 -6.07 -2.85
N GLN A 191 -4.10 -5.66 -2.99
CA GLN A 191 -4.72 -4.59 -2.22
C GLN A 191 -5.84 -5.19 -1.38
N THR A 192 -5.94 -4.78 -0.12
CA THR A 192 -7.03 -5.21 0.76
C THR A 192 -8.31 -4.46 0.39
N ARG A 193 -9.40 -5.18 0.20
CA ARG A 193 -10.74 -4.61 0.00
C ARG A 193 -11.33 -4.25 1.36
N LEU A 194 -12.37 -3.43 1.37
CA LEU A 194 -12.94 -2.90 2.61
C LEU A 194 -13.50 -3.98 3.55
N ASP A 195 -13.87 -5.13 3.00
CA ASP A 195 -14.50 -6.25 3.71
C ASP A 195 -13.57 -7.48 3.84
N ASP A 196 -12.28 -7.31 3.49
CA ASP A 196 -11.31 -8.40 3.53
C ASP A 196 -10.86 -8.74 4.95
N ARG A 197 -10.63 -10.04 5.15
CA ARG A 197 -9.92 -10.60 6.29
C ARG A 197 -8.58 -11.15 5.85
N LEU A 198 -7.52 -10.70 6.49
CA LEU A 198 -6.15 -11.10 6.18
C LEU A 198 -5.67 -12.11 7.22
N GLU A 199 -5.20 -13.27 6.75
CA GLU A 199 -4.69 -14.30 7.63
C GLU A 199 -3.41 -13.82 8.35
N ILE A 200 -3.36 -14.03 9.66
CA ILE A 200 -2.17 -13.81 10.48
C ILE A 200 -1.40 -15.14 10.54
N PRO A 201 -0.07 -15.14 10.42
CA PRO A 201 0.73 -16.36 10.58
C PRO A 201 0.40 -17.06 11.91
N PRO A 202 0.34 -18.41 11.95
CA PRO A 202 -0.03 -19.16 13.15
C PRO A 202 1.11 -19.16 14.18
N VAL A 203 1.43 -17.98 14.72
CA VAL A 203 2.50 -17.80 15.71
C VAL A 203 2.17 -18.51 17.02
N PRO A 204 3.14 -19.18 17.66
CA PRO A 204 2.92 -19.98 18.87
C PRO A 204 2.32 -19.21 20.06
N VAL A 205 2.45 -17.89 20.08
CA VAL A 205 1.87 -17.03 21.09
C VAL A 205 0.32 -17.07 21.10
N PHE A 206 -0.31 -17.42 19.98
CA PHE A 206 -1.75 -17.66 19.83
C PHE A 206 -2.15 -19.11 20.08
N GLY A 207 -1.19 -20.05 20.09
CA GLY A 207 -1.42 -21.48 20.25
C GLY A 207 -1.53 -21.90 21.71
N PRO A 208 -1.79 -23.22 21.98
CA PRO A 208 -1.91 -23.75 23.32
C PRO A 208 -0.69 -23.45 24.19
N GLY A 209 -0.91 -22.78 25.33
CA GLY A 209 0.15 -22.33 26.25
C GLY A 209 0.79 -20.98 25.90
N GLY A 210 0.38 -20.33 24.85
CA GLY A 210 0.76 -18.96 24.53
C GLY A 210 0.07 -17.93 25.43
N VAL A 211 0.61 -16.71 25.51
CA VAL A 211 0.12 -15.66 26.41
C VAL A 211 -1.16 -14.98 25.94
N ILE A 212 -1.53 -15.13 24.65
CA ILE A 212 -2.71 -14.51 24.03
C ILE A 212 -3.67 -15.57 23.43
N VAL A 213 -3.59 -16.80 23.93
CA VAL A 213 -4.48 -17.91 23.53
C VAL A 213 -5.95 -17.54 23.67
N GLY A 214 -6.69 -17.64 22.56
CA GLY A 214 -8.14 -17.42 22.55
C GLY A 214 -8.57 -15.97 22.72
N LEU A 215 -7.62 -15.03 22.72
CA LEU A 215 -7.90 -13.60 22.82
C LEU A 215 -7.90 -12.94 21.43
N GLU A 216 -7.02 -13.36 20.52
CA GLU A 216 -6.86 -12.74 19.22
C GLU A 216 -7.45 -13.60 18.10
N ASN A 217 -8.07 -12.98 17.11
CA ASN A 217 -8.47 -13.62 15.88
C ASN A 217 -7.22 -14.00 15.07
N GLN A 218 -7.30 -15.11 14.34
CA GLN A 218 -6.23 -15.50 13.41
C GLN A 218 -6.36 -14.78 12.05
N ALA A 219 -7.32 -13.86 11.95
CA ALA A 219 -7.53 -13.04 10.77
C ALA A 219 -7.72 -11.58 11.20
N LEU A 220 -7.05 -10.70 10.49
CA LEU A 220 -7.06 -9.24 10.66
C LEU A 220 -8.09 -8.59 9.76
N GLU A 221 -8.90 -7.70 10.30
CA GLU A 221 -9.73 -6.72 9.58
C GLU A 221 -9.06 -5.34 9.71
N PRO A 222 -8.19 -4.93 8.77
CA PRO A 222 -7.27 -3.82 9.00
C PRO A 222 -7.94 -2.44 9.06
N PHE A 223 -9.23 -2.34 8.65
CA PHE A 223 -9.94 -1.07 8.59
C PHE A 223 -10.97 -0.90 9.71
N GLU A 224 -10.94 -1.78 10.70
CA GLU A 224 -11.80 -1.68 11.88
C GLU A 224 -11.51 -0.43 12.72
N GLU A 225 -12.59 0.08 13.31
CA GLU A 225 -12.59 1.12 14.32
C GLU A 225 -12.80 0.47 15.69
N ILE A 226 -11.87 0.63 16.61
CA ILE A 226 -11.87 -0.09 17.90
C ILE A 226 -12.17 0.83 19.08
N ASP A 227 -11.66 2.06 19.09
CA ASP A 227 -11.64 2.94 20.26
C ASP A 227 -12.44 4.24 20.13
N ASP A 228 -13.03 4.50 18.97
CA ASP A 228 -13.79 5.70 18.63
C ASP A 228 -12.94 7.01 18.65
N GLU A 229 -11.60 6.92 18.52
CA GLU A 229 -10.69 8.05 18.46
C GLU A 229 -10.25 8.35 17.04
N PRO A 230 -10.27 9.62 16.57
CA PRO A 230 -9.89 9.94 15.21
C PRO A 230 -8.38 9.93 15.00
N GLY A 231 -7.94 9.29 13.93
CA GLY A 231 -6.59 9.39 13.40
C GLY A 231 -6.41 10.60 12.46
N PHE A 232 -5.17 10.94 12.13
CA PHE A 232 -4.81 12.07 11.28
C PHE A 232 -3.65 11.74 10.35
N TYR A 233 -3.70 12.29 9.15
CA TYR A 233 -2.50 12.41 8.32
C TYR A 233 -2.41 13.79 7.69
N THR A 234 -1.20 14.20 7.36
CA THR A 234 -0.92 15.50 6.73
C THR A 234 0.28 15.42 5.82
N GLY A 235 0.37 16.31 4.86
CA GLY A 235 1.53 16.39 4.02
C GLY A 235 1.61 17.65 3.17
N VAL A 236 2.79 17.82 2.58
CA VAL A 236 3.10 18.89 1.65
C VAL A 236 3.80 18.30 0.43
N GLU A 237 3.40 18.75 -0.73
CA GLU A 237 3.91 18.34 -2.02
C GLU A 237 4.34 19.59 -2.80
N TRP A 238 5.59 19.63 -3.22
CA TRP A 238 6.11 20.62 -4.12
C TRP A 238 6.33 20.02 -5.50
N ARG A 239 5.78 20.68 -6.53
CA ARG A 239 5.96 20.30 -7.94
C ARG A 239 6.72 21.38 -8.68
N PHE A 240 7.68 20.96 -9.49
CA PHE A 240 8.38 21.80 -10.44
C PHE A 240 8.00 21.41 -11.86
N ALA A 241 7.17 22.24 -12.50
CA ALA A 241 6.60 21.93 -13.81
C ALA A 241 5.94 20.53 -13.82
N ARG A 242 6.28 19.71 -14.82
CA ARG A 242 5.92 18.28 -14.87
C ARG A 242 7.16 17.40 -14.72
N ARG A 243 8.24 17.91 -14.14
CA ARG A 243 9.56 17.27 -14.15
C ARG A 243 10.00 16.77 -12.79
N ALA A 244 9.55 17.39 -11.74
CA ALA A 244 9.93 16.97 -10.39
C ALA A 244 8.77 17.13 -9.42
N LEU A 245 8.71 16.23 -8.45
CA LEU A 245 7.82 16.25 -7.32
C LEU A 245 8.62 15.84 -6.10
N LEU A 246 8.42 16.57 -5.00
CA LEU A 246 8.93 16.24 -3.66
C LEU A 246 7.76 16.27 -2.70
N GLN A 247 7.63 15.25 -1.87
CA GLN A 247 6.54 15.13 -0.89
C GLN A 247 7.11 14.78 0.48
N LEU A 248 6.55 15.42 1.50
CA LEU A 248 6.69 15.06 2.92
C LEU A 248 5.32 14.77 3.46
N ALA A 249 5.17 13.71 4.21
CA ALA A 249 3.91 13.34 4.83
C ALA A 249 4.12 12.66 6.18
N SER A 250 3.09 12.71 7.03
CA SER A 250 3.03 12.02 8.32
C SER A 250 1.64 11.44 8.53
N TYR A 251 1.57 10.30 9.17
CA TYR A 251 0.37 9.55 9.51
C TYR A 251 0.43 9.12 10.98
N ASP A 252 -0.70 9.18 11.68
CA ASP A 252 -0.88 8.70 13.04
C ASP A 252 -2.36 8.29 13.18
N ASN A 253 -2.63 6.99 13.36
CA ASN A 253 -4.00 6.51 13.56
C ASN A 253 -4.53 6.85 14.96
N ARG A 254 -3.67 7.18 15.89
CA ARG A 254 -4.00 7.52 17.28
C ARG A 254 -4.76 6.44 18.04
N ALA A 255 -4.78 5.22 17.56
CA ALA A 255 -5.45 4.12 18.25
C ALA A 255 -4.99 4.02 19.70
N ASP A 256 -5.95 3.83 20.63
CA ASP A 256 -5.62 3.55 22.03
C ASP A 256 -4.96 2.17 22.12
N PRO A 257 -3.68 2.08 22.51
CA PRO A 257 -2.95 0.83 22.56
C PRO A 257 -3.47 -0.16 23.62
N TRP A 258 -4.43 0.24 24.46
CA TRP A 258 -5.14 -0.64 25.38
C TRP A 258 -6.46 -1.17 24.83
N SER A 259 -6.94 -0.61 23.73
CA SER A 259 -8.22 -1.00 23.17
C SER A 259 -8.17 -2.40 22.59
N PHE A 260 -9.28 -3.12 22.75
CA PHE A 260 -9.46 -4.48 22.25
C PHE A 260 -10.94 -4.71 21.93
N ARG A 261 -11.26 -5.09 20.71
CA ARG A 261 -12.62 -5.36 20.28
C ARG A 261 -12.61 -6.54 19.29
N ASP A 262 -13.55 -7.47 19.45
CA ASP A 262 -13.79 -8.60 18.54
C ASP A 262 -12.54 -9.41 18.15
N GLY A 263 -11.61 -9.58 19.11
CA GLY A 263 -10.37 -10.33 18.90
C GLY A 263 -9.26 -9.55 18.21
N GLN A 264 -9.37 -8.22 18.12
CA GLN A 264 -8.34 -7.36 17.54
C GLN A 264 -7.91 -6.29 18.55
N TRP A 265 -6.63 -5.96 18.50
CA TRP A 265 -6.01 -4.90 19.30
C TRP A 265 -5.92 -3.60 18.54
N GLY A 266 -6.10 -2.47 19.22
CA GLY A 266 -5.70 -1.17 18.71
C GLY A 266 -4.18 -1.06 18.72
N TRP A 267 -3.59 -0.94 17.54
CA TRP A 267 -2.17 -0.68 17.32
C TRP A 267 -1.96 0.81 17.08
N ARG A 268 -1.32 1.50 18.03
CA ARG A 268 -0.91 2.88 17.77
C ARG A 268 0.17 2.87 16.72
N THR A 269 -0.17 3.30 15.52
CA THR A 269 0.74 3.28 14.37
C THR A 269 0.99 4.69 13.87
N GLU A 270 2.26 5.09 13.87
CA GLU A 270 2.70 6.39 13.38
C GLU A 270 3.91 6.28 12.47
N PHE A 271 3.92 7.05 11.38
CA PHE A 271 5.07 7.10 10.48
C PHE A 271 5.20 8.44 9.78
N SER A 272 6.42 8.71 9.32
CA SER A 272 6.75 9.83 8.43
C SER A 272 7.36 9.32 7.14
N GLN A 273 7.12 10.06 6.06
CA GLN A 273 7.55 9.68 4.74
C GLN A 273 8.12 10.87 3.97
N LEU A 274 9.22 10.60 3.24
CA LEU A 274 9.76 11.45 2.19
C LEU A 274 9.65 10.72 0.87
N ALA A 275 9.10 11.39 -0.16
CA ALA A 275 8.98 10.81 -1.49
C ALA A 275 9.40 11.82 -2.57
N ALA A 276 10.00 11.32 -3.64
CA ALA A 276 10.45 12.12 -4.75
C ALA A 276 10.22 11.43 -6.09
N GLN A 277 9.83 12.20 -7.09
CA GLN A 277 9.76 11.77 -8.49
C GLN A 277 10.48 12.79 -9.37
N ILE A 278 11.26 12.32 -10.34
CA ILE A 278 11.98 13.17 -11.29
C ILE A 278 11.87 12.58 -12.69
N ASP A 279 11.42 13.38 -13.64
CA ASP A 279 11.37 13.05 -15.05
C ASP A 279 12.53 13.72 -15.79
N LEU A 280 13.44 12.91 -16.29
CA LEU A 280 14.63 13.33 -17.02
C LEU A 280 14.40 13.28 -18.54
N PRO A 281 15.20 14.03 -19.31
CA PRO A 281 15.16 13.94 -20.77
C PRO A 281 15.39 12.51 -21.28
N GLY A 282 14.80 12.20 -22.43
CA GLY A 282 14.98 10.88 -23.06
C GLY A 282 14.08 9.79 -22.48
N GLY A 283 12.99 10.15 -21.76
CA GLY A 283 12.01 9.19 -21.24
C GLY A 283 12.53 8.38 -20.04
N ILE A 284 13.41 8.94 -19.24
CA ILE A 284 13.90 8.36 -17.99
C ILE A 284 13.10 8.97 -16.83
N GLY A 285 12.58 8.14 -15.95
CA GLY A 285 11.94 8.54 -14.71
C GLY A 285 12.61 7.90 -13.49
N LEU A 286 12.67 8.64 -12.41
CA LEU A 286 13.11 8.18 -11.10
C LEU A 286 11.97 8.38 -10.10
N VAL A 287 11.67 7.36 -9.31
CA VAL A 287 10.72 7.44 -8.18
C VAL A 287 11.40 6.85 -6.95
N SER A 288 11.28 7.52 -5.84
CA SER A 288 11.85 7.06 -4.57
C SER A 288 10.93 7.43 -3.42
N GLN A 289 10.82 6.54 -2.44
CA GLN A 289 10.16 6.80 -1.16
C GLN A 289 11.04 6.26 -0.04
N TRP A 290 10.99 6.94 1.10
CA TRP A 290 11.58 6.53 2.36
C TRP A 290 10.53 6.74 3.44
N MET A 291 10.28 5.71 4.23
CA MET A 291 9.31 5.69 5.32
C MET A 291 9.99 5.18 6.58
N THR A 292 9.70 5.81 7.71
CA THR A 292 10.11 5.35 9.03
C THR A 292 9.00 5.60 10.03
N GLY A 293 8.81 4.67 10.97
CA GLY A 293 7.73 4.75 11.94
C GLY A 293 7.81 3.70 13.01
N GLU A 294 6.76 3.62 13.78
CA GLU A 294 6.56 2.62 14.83
C GLU A 294 5.09 2.20 14.94
N ALA A 295 4.88 1.00 15.43
CA ALA A 295 3.56 0.52 15.83
C ALA A 295 3.66 -0.18 17.19
N TYR A 296 2.67 0.02 18.07
CA TYR A 296 2.68 -0.61 19.40
C TYR A 296 1.28 -0.78 19.99
N TRP A 297 1.17 -1.78 20.87
CA TRP A 297 0.01 -2.03 21.69
C TRP A 297 0.42 -2.49 23.09
N LEU A 298 -0.51 -2.46 24.04
CA LEU A 298 -0.26 -2.76 25.44
C LEU A 298 -1.12 -3.94 25.89
N ILE A 299 -0.52 -4.87 26.59
CA ILE A 299 -1.23 -6.01 27.19
C ILE A 299 -0.87 -6.15 28.68
N ALA A 300 -1.86 -6.43 29.50
CA ALA A 300 -1.65 -6.84 30.87
C ALA A 300 -1.54 -8.36 30.94
N THR A 301 -0.40 -8.87 31.36
CA THR A 301 -0.17 -10.31 31.54
C THR A 301 0.23 -10.59 32.98
N THR A 302 -0.18 -11.76 33.51
CA THR A 302 0.30 -12.20 34.82
C THR A 302 1.47 -13.15 34.59
N PRO A 303 2.72 -12.78 34.91
CA PRO A 303 3.86 -13.65 34.72
C PRO A 303 3.71 -14.94 35.52
N THR A 304 4.21 -16.03 34.97
CA THR A 304 4.19 -17.35 35.65
C THR A 304 4.83 -17.25 37.03
N GLY A 305 4.08 -17.67 38.06
CA GLY A 305 4.50 -17.59 39.45
C GLY A 305 4.29 -16.25 40.15
N SER A 306 3.67 -15.27 39.46
CA SER A 306 3.25 -13.98 40.03
C SER A 306 1.74 -13.95 40.22
N THR A 307 1.29 -13.21 41.22
CA THR A 307 -0.14 -12.87 41.41
C THR A 307 -0.45 -11.43 40.98
N THR A 308 0.57 -10.69 40.53
CA THR A 308 0.44 -9.29 40.13
C THR A 308 0.54 -9.20 38.62
N PRO A 309 -0.48 -8.62 37.96
CA PRO A 309 -0.39 -8.32 36.53
C PRO A 309 0.76 -7.36 36.23
N ALA A 310 1.45 -7.60 35.13
CA ALA A 310 2.46 -6.69 34.59
C ALA A 310 2.04 -6.23 33.20
N THR A 311 2.16 -4.94 32.95
CA THR A 311 1.96 -4.39 31.61
C THR A 311 3.15 -4.78 30.73
N ARG A 312 2.86 -5.28 29.54
CA ARG A 312 3.86 -5.50 28.49
C ARG A 312 3.56 -4.55 27.34
N LEU A 313 4.57 -3.85 26.91
CA LEU A 313 4.58 -3.10 25.66
C LEU A 313 5.05 -4.04 24.55
N VAL A 314 4.21 -4.20 23.54
CA VAL A 314 4.56 -4.84 22.28
C VAL A 314 4.76 -3.73 21.26
N ARG A 315 5.98 -3.55 20.77
CA ARG A 315 6.36 -2.44 19.90
C ARG A 315 7.30 -2.92 18.80
N GLU A 316 7.09 -2.40 17.62
CA GLU A 316 8.01 -2.46 16.50
C GLU A 316 8.42 -1.07 16.07
N GLU A 317 9.65 -0.94 15.61
CA GLU A 317 10.16 0.19 14.86
C GLU A 317 10.46 -0.30 13.46
N PHE A 318 10.06 0.47 12.44
CA PHE A 318 10.20 0.04 11.06
C PHE A 318 10.75 1.14 10.17
N GLU A 319 11.52 0.71 9.17
CA GLU A 319 12.04 1.56 8.10
C GLU A 319 11.97 0.81 6.77
N SER A 320 11.58 1.50 5.72
CA SER A 320 11.70 0.99 4.37
C SER A 320 11.96 2.12 3.38
N ARG A 321 12.67 1.80 2.30
CA ARG A 321 12.92 2.73 1.20
C ARG A 321 13.09 1.99 -0.11
N PHE A 322 12.73 2.65 -1.19
CA PHE A 322 13.03 2.16 -2.53
C PHE A 322 13.52 3.25 -3.47
N LEU A 323 14.23 2.81 -4.50
CA LEU A 323 14.58 3.60 -5.67
C LEU A 323 14.13 2.84 -6.92
N LEU A 324 13.28 3.45 -7.72
CA LEU A 324 12.78 2.93 -8.97
C LEU A 324 13.30 3.81 -10.12
N LEU A 325 13.97 3.18 -11.08
CA LEU A 325 14.37 3.75 -12.35
C LEU A 325 13.47 3.17 -13.44
N THR A 326 12.89 4.03 -14.28
CA THR A 326 12.12 3.60 -15.45
C THR A 326 12.63 4.27 -16.71
N LYS A 327 12.57 3.57 -17.82
CA LYS A 327 12.98 4.03 -19.15
C LYS A 327 11.92 3.70 -20.17
N GLN A 328 11.27 4.73 -20.72
CA GLN A 328 10.44 4.60 -21.90
C GLN A 328 11.36 4.53 -23.12
N ILE A 329 11.50 3.34 -23.71
CA ILE A 329 12.36 3.09 -24.89
C ILE A 329 11.65 3.57 -26.14
N SER A 330 10.36 3.30 -26.24
CA SER A 330 9.46 3.75 -27.32
C SER A 330 8.04 3.90 -26.74
N PRO A 331 7.07 4.43 -27.47
CA PRO A 331 5.69 4.46 -27.01
C PRO A 331 5.13 3.09 -26.57
N LEU A 332 5.68 2.00 -27.09
CA LEU A 332 5.20 0.64 -26.83
C LEU A 332 6.04 -0.12 -25.78
N HIS A 333 7.25 0.35 -25.46
CA HIS A 333 8.21 -0.43 -24.68
C HIS A 333 8.75 0.36 -23.50
N ARG A 334 8.63 -0.19 -22.29
CA ARG A 334 9.19 0.35 -21.05
C ARG A 334 10.00 -0.70 -20.32
N LEU A 335 11.13 -0.28 -19.78
CA LEU A 335 11.92 -1.04 -18.81
C LEU A 335 11.90 -0.33 -17.48
N SER A 336 11.82 -1.08 -16.40
CA SER A 336 11.89 -0.57 -15.04
C SER A 336 12.79 -1.45 -14.18
N ALA A 337 13.49 -0.82 -13.25
CA ALA A 337 14.29 -1.49 -12.23
C ALA A 337 14.01 -0.83 -10.88
N ARG A 338 13.70 -1.61 -9.85
CA ARG A 338 13.49 -1.12 -8.49
C ARG A 338 14.41 -1.86 -7.53
N TYR A 339 14.98 -1.12 -6.60
CA TYR A 339 15.72 -1.65 -5.45
C TYR A 339 15.03 -1.22 -4.18
N ASP A 340 14.64 -2.18 -3.36
CA ASP A 340 13.98 -1.99 -2.07
C ASP A 340 14.93 -2.38 -0.94
N THR A 341 14.88 -1.67 0.18
CA THR A 341 15.43 -2.12 1.46
C THR A 341 14.38 -1.93 2.54
N PHE A 342 14.32 -2.85 3.47
CA PHE A 342 13.38 -2.83 4.56
C PHE A 342 13.99 -3.41 5.82
N GLU A 343 13.58 -2.87 6.96
CA GLU A 343 13.96 -3.34 8.29
C GLU A 343 12.78 -3.12 9.25
N MET A 344 12.64 -4.03 10.20
CA MET A 344 11.73 -3.94 11.32
C MET A 344 12.40 -4.55 12.54
N THR A 345 12.35 -3.85 13.66
CA THR A 345 12.94 -4.27 14.94
C THR A 345 11.85 -4.34 16.02
N ARG A 346 11.73 -5.47 16.70
CA ARG A 346 10.81 -5.64 17.82
C ARG A 346 11.53 -5.36 19.14
N ALA A 347 11.12 -4.32 19.86
CA ALA A 347 11.81 -3.82 21.04
C ALA A 347 11.92 -4.83 22.19
N ALA A 348 10.98 -5.78 22.32
CA ALA A 348 10.95 -6.73 23.42
C ALA A 348 11.88 -7.95 23.25
N SER A 349 12.34 -8.24 22.04
CA SER A 349 13.02 -9.50 21.70
C SER A 349 14.35 -9.32 20.98
N LEU A 350 14.72 -8.13 20.58
CA LEU A 350 15.83 -7.87 19.65
C LEU A 350 15.64 -8.61 18.31
N ASP A 351 14.41 -8.98 17.98
CA ASP A 351 14.09 -9.62 16.71
C ASP A 351 14.14 -8.60 15.60
N ILE A 352 14.90 -8.92 14.57
CA ILE A 352 15.04 -8.08 13.40
C ILE A 352 14.55 -8.87 12.19
N ASP A 353 13.60 -8.30 11.45
CA ASP A 353 13.27 -8.71 10.08
C ASP A 353 13.81 -7.65 9.13
N ARG A 354 14.81 -7.99 8.32
CA ARG A 354 15.44 -7.07 7.38
C ARG A 354 15.76 -7.74 6.07
N GLY A 355 15.82 -6.93 5.02
CA GLY A 355 16.18 -7.45 3.72
C GLY A 355 16.29 -6.38 2.66
N HIS A 356 16.51 -6.89 1.46
CA HIS A 356 16.48 -6.09 0.26
C HIS A 356 15.87 -6.88 -0.89
N ALA A 357 15.38 -6.16 -1.89
CA ALA A 357 14.82 -6.78 -3.08
C ALA A 357 15.24 -6.05 -4.35
N TRP A 358 15.37 -6.82 -5.42
CA TRP A 358 15.50 -6.33 -6.78
C TRP A 358 14.27 -6.72 -7.58
N THR A 359 13.69 -5.74 -8.28
CA THR A 359 12.59 -5.95 -9.24
C THR A 359 13.02 -5.43 -10.61
N TRP A 360 12.89 -6.24 -11.62
CA TRP A 360 13.11 -5.86 -13.02
C TRP A 360 11.84 -6.14 -13.79
N ALA A 361 11.32 -5.15 -14.49
CA ALA A 361 10.08 -5.29 -15.26
C ALA A 361 10.25 -4.77 -16.69
N TYR A 362 9.69 -5.50 -17.61
CA TYR A 362 9.54 -5.09 -19.01
C TYR A 362 8.06 -5.06 -19.36
N HIS A 363 7.61 -3.91 -19.86
CA HIS A 363 6.24 -3.71 -20.32
C HIS A 363 6.23 -3.51 -21.84
N TYR A 364 5.37 -4.25 -22.49
CA TYR A 364 5.05 -4.12 -23.91
C TYR A 364 3.57 -3.82 -24.08
N GLN A 365 3.23 -2.66 -24.64
CA GLN A 365 1.87 -2.19 -24.83
C GLN A 365 1.58 -1.98 -26.31
N PRO A 366 1.23 -3.06 -27.07
CA PRO A 366 1.00 -2.98 -28.50
C PRO A 366 -0.18 -2.11 -28.89
N THR A 367 -1.18 -1.97 -28.00
CA THR A 367 -2.34 -1.10 -28.18
C THR A 367 -2.69 -0.39 -26.86
N PRO A 368 -3.49 0.68 -26.87
CA PRO A 368 -3.98 1.30 -25.64
C PRO A 368 -4.77 0.36 -24.73
N LYS A 369 -5.28 -0.76 -25.27
CA LYS A 369 -6.11 -1.73 -24.55
C LYS A 369 -5.36 -2.97 -24.09
N LEU A 370 -4.28 -3.35 -24.77
CA LEU A 370 -3.57 -4.60 -24.52
C LEU A 370 -2.16 -4.32 -24.02
N GLY A 371 -1.81 -4.92 -22.90
CA GLY A 371 -0.49 -4.87 -22.29
C GLY A 371 0.05 -6.24 -21.96
N LEU A 372 1.36 -6.41 -22.06
CA LEU A 372 2.11 -7.57 -21.59
C LEU A 372 3.20 -7.07 -20.66
N ALA A 373 3.35 -7.69 -19.52
CA ALA A 373 4.43 -7.42 -18.57
C ALA A 373 5.18 -8.71 -18.23
N LEU A 374 6.51 -8.63 -18.21
CA LEU A 374 7.37 -9.67 -17.67
C LEU A 374 8.16 -9.06 -16.51
N GLU A 375 8.01 -9.64 -15.34
CA GLU A 375 8.70 -9.19 -14.14
C GLU A 375 9.54 -10.30 -13.52
N TRP A 376 10.71 -9.92 -13.03
CA TRP A 376 11.54 -10.72 -12.14
C TRP A 376 11.72 -9.99 -10.82
N LEU A 377 11.38 -10.67 -9.73
CA LEU A 377 11.52 -10.19 -8.35
C LEU A 377 12.42 -11.17 -7.58
N ALA A 378 13.42 -10.65 -6.88
CA ALA A 378 14.25 -11.41 -5.97
C ALA A 378 14.34 -10.68 -4.63
N ILE A 379 14.06 -11.41 -3.55
CA ILE A 379 14.09 -10.90 -2.18
C ILE A 379 15.11 -11.72 -1.39
N ASP A 380 16.11 -11.04 -0.82
CA ASP A 380 17.02 -11.63 0.16
C ASP A 380 16.68 -11.04 1.53
N SER A 381 16.28 -11.89 2.47
CA SER A 381 15.83 -11.46 3.79
C SER A 381 16.48 -12.26 4.89
N ARG A 382 16.58 -11.63 6.07
CA ARG A 382 17.06 -12.24 7.31
C ARG A 382 16.07 -11.94 8.41
N ARG A 383 15.69 -13.01 9.14
CA ARG A 383 14.89 -12.94 10.35
C ARG A 383 15.71 -13.54 11.49
N ASP A 384 16.05 -12.71 12.49
CA ASP A 384 16.85 -13.17 13.60
C ASP A 384 16.00 -13.91 14.63
N MET A 385 16.55 -14.99 15.16
CA MET A 385 16.22 -15.81 16.33
C MET A 385 14.76 -16.27 16.58
N HIS A 386 13.78 -15.37 16.66
CA HIS A 386 12.45 -15.75 17.16
C HIS A 386 11.68 -16.64 16.17
N TRP A 387 11.66 -16.24 14.93
CA TRP A 387 10.95 -16.95 13.86
C TRP A 387 11.60 -18.29 13.49
N GLY A 388 12.94 -18.34 13.46
CA GLY A 388 13.69 -19.58 13.23
C GLY A 388 13.42 -20.60 14.34
N TYR A 389 13.37 -20.16 15.60
CA TYR A 389 13.16 -21.03 16.74
C TYR A 389 11.74 -21.62 16.78
N PHE A 390 10.72 -20.80 16.53
CA PHE A 390 9.32 -21.24 16.64
C PHE A 390 8.81 -22.00 15.41
N TYR A 391 9.34 -21.72 14.22
CA TYR A 391 8.87 -22.32 12.98
C TYR A 391 9.89 -23.25 12.32
N GLY A 392 11.08 -23.39 12.88
CA GLY A 392 12.16 -24.14 12.21
C GLY A 392 12.61 -23.50 10.88
N LEU A 393 12.34 -22.22 10.69
CA LEU A 393 12.68 -21.51 9.46
C LEU A 393 14.15 -21.13 9.44
N PRO A 394 14.78 -21.09 8.26
CA PRO A 394 16.14 -20.59 8.14
C PRO A 394 16.18 -19.09 8.52
N ALA A 395 17.23 -18.68 9.23
CA ALA A 395 17.45 -17.27 9.57
C ALA A 395 17.62 -16.38 8.33
N GLN A 396 17.97 -16.96 7.20
CA GLN A 396 18.10 -16.27 5.90
C GLN A 396 17.28 -16.99 4.86
N ALA A 397 16.57 -16.22 4.03
CA ALA A 397 15.78 -16.74 2.94
C ALA A 397 16.03 -15.92 1.67
N THR A 398 16.12 -16.62 0.55
CA THR A 398 16.10 -16.01 -0.79
C THR A 398 14.85 -16.50 -1.50
N GLU A 399 13.98 -15.56 -1.84
CA GLU A 399 12.74 -15.81 -2.56
C GLU A 399 12.83 -15.19 -3.94
N ARG A 400 12.44 -15.89 -4.98
CA ARG A 400 12.50 -15.42 -6.37
C ARG A 400 11.20 -15.71 -7.08
N GLN A 401 10.76 -14.77 -7.92
CA GLN A 401 9.55 -14.90 -8.71
C GLN A 401 9.78 -14.36 -10.11
N TRP A 402 9.35 -15.12 -11.11
CA TRP A 402 9.03 -14.63 -12.44
C TRP A 402 7.52 -14.49 -12.55
N ARG A 403 7.05 -13.41 -13.16
CA ARG A 403 5.64 -13.23 -13.47
C ARG A 403 5.46 -12.72 -14.88
N LEU A 404 4.70 -13.47 -15.67
CA LEU A 404 4.16 -13.00 -16.94
C LEU A 404 2.73 -12.54 -16.70
N GLN A 405 2.39 -11.32 -17.12
CA GLN A 405 1.05 -10.77 -16.97
C GLN A 405 0.53 -10.28 -18.34
N LEU A 406 -0.69 -10.66 -18.65
CA LEU A 406 -1.48 -10.12 -19.75
C LEU A 406 -2.53 -9.19 -19.15
N SER A 407 -2.55 -7.93 -19.58
CA SER A 407 -3.51 -6.92 -19.15
C SER A 407 -4.40 -6.49 -20.27
N TYR A 408 -5.71 -6.43 -20.04
CA TYR A 408 -6.67 -5.89 -20.98
C TYR A 408 -7.47 -4.77 -20.35
N ARG A 409 -7.34 -3.54 -20.92
CA ARG A 409 -7.96 -2.32 -20.40
C ARG A 409 -9.10 -1.86 -21.26
N LEU A 410 -10.28 -1.72 -20.67
CA LEU A 410 -11.44 -1.07 -21.25
C LEU A 410 -11.66 0.29 -20.57
N ARG A 411 -11.95 1.33 -21.35
CA ARG A 411 -12.29 2.66 -20.83
C ARG A 411 -13.25 3.37 -21.79
N ASN A 412 -14.06 4.28 -21.26
CA ASN A 412 -14.99 5.07 -22.08
C ASN A 412 -14.37 6.35 -22.68
N THR A 413 -13.11 6.66 -22.38
CA THR A 413 -12.42 7.87 -22.86
C THR A 413 -11.96 7.80 -24.31
N ASP A 414 -12.52 6.89 -25.13
CA ASP A 414 -12.19 6.78 -26.55
C ASP A 414 -12.95 7.79 -27.44
N ALA A 415 -13.58 8.79 -26.85
CA ALA A 415 -14.20 9.87 -27.60
C ALA A 415 -13.18 10.97 -27.88
N THR A 416 -12.53 10.86 -29.04
CA THR A 416 -11.75 11.83 -29.86
C THR A 416 -10.43 12.33 -29.31
#